data_133c82d6261a4e53f8e49a3b6eac4358
#
_entry.id   133c82d6261a4e53f8e49a3b6eac4358
#
_cell.length_a   1.000
_cell.length_b   1.000
_cell.length_c   1.000
_cell.angle_alpha   90.00
_cell.angle_beta   90.00
_cell.angle_gamma   90.00
#
_symmetry.space_group_name_H-M   'P 1'
#
loop_
_entity.id
_entity.type
_entity.pdbx_description
1 polymer ?
#
loop_
_entity_poly.entity_id
_entity_poly.type
_entity_poly.pdbx_seq_one_letter_code
_entity_poly.pdbx_strand_id
1 'polypeptide(L)'
;MTARSRGQAHQTTMPIVCDFQCTVEHYRDWFEELDIPRPAKCPHCQGIDPFIGHGFYWRRPLDRWRDFLIRIRRWLCKACRRTVSILPSFLLRARRYLLNVIGQVVTARFEDDASWGQIEQQGTTEANDDCVPSQRTIRRWCRSLDEQAPRWLAAVQRVLADHDVALPLLDPLGEATVARTSAGALLHAATQLLAWAKTEWDDLEASAALADYGLDDRLRFLWHWGQAQGLGRLV
;
A
#
# COMPACT_ATOMS: atom_id res chain seq x y z
N MET A 1 -47.10 5.75 -11.61
CA MET A 1 -46.39 5.06 -10.50
C MET A 1 -45.20 4.32 -11.09
N THR A 2 -44.04 4.96 -11.08
CA THR A 2 -42.80 4.42 -11.64
C THR A 2 -41.93 3.91 -10.51
N ALA A 3 -41.73 2.61 -10.48
CA ALA A 3 -40.91 1.91 -9.51
C ALA A 3 -39.43 2.35 -9.70
N ARG A 4 -38.85 3.02 -8.71
CA ARG A 4 -37.41 3.25 -8.62
C ARG A 4 -36.70 1.92 -8.40
N SER A 5 -35.92 1.50 -9.37
CA SER A 5 -35.05 0.33 -9.23
C SER A 5 -34.02 0.59 -8.13
N ARG A 6 -34.18 -0.14 -7.02
CA ARG A 6 -33.21 -0.20 -5.93
C ARG A 6 -31.97 -0.98 -6.35
N GLY A 7 -30.82 -0.39 -6.05
CA GLY A 7 -29.67 -1.19 -5.63
C GLY A 7 -28.83 -1.80 -6.74
N GLN A 8 -28.06 -0.98 -7.45
CA GLN A 8 -26.76 -1.49 -7.90
C GLN A 8 -25.92 -1.74 -6.65
N ALA A 9 -25.82 -3.00 -6.24
CA ALA A 9 -24.84 -3.44 -5.27
C ALA A 9 -23.47 -2.91 -5.71
N HIS A 10 -22.78 -2.17 -4.86
CA HIS A 10 -21.41 -1.72 -5.08
C HIS A 10 -20.56 -2.96 -5.34
N GLN A 11 -20.41 -3.31 -6.61
CA GLN A 11 -19.53 -4.41 -7.02
C GLN A 11 -18.14 -4.05 -6.54
N THR A 12 -17.66 -4.84 -5.60
CA THR A 12 -16.34 -4.65 -4.99
C THR A 12 -15.29 -4.80 -6.08
N THR A 13 -14.84 -3.68 -6.63
CA THR A 13 -13.77 -3.63 -7.63
C THR A 13 -12.47 -4.03 -6.94
N MET A 14 -11.80 -5.08 -7.39
CA MET A 14 -10.44 -5.36 -6.94
C MET A 14 -9.48 -4.45 -7.74
N PRO A 15 -8.76 -3.52 -7.09
CA PRO A 15 -7.75 -2.75 -7.78
C PRO A 15 -6.53 -3.63 -8.05
N ILE A 16 -5.85 -3.34 -9.15
CA ILE A 16 -4.48 -3.78 -9.36
C ILE A 16 -3.59 -2.64 -8.89
N VAL A 17 -2.65 -2.94 -8.02
CA VAL A 17 -1.68 -1.96 -7.53
C VAL A 17 -0.51 -1.91 -8.52
N CYS A 18 -0.15 -0.71 -8.94
CA CYS A 18 0.98 -0.47 -9.83
C CYS A 18 1.92 0.55 -9.20
N ASP A 19 3.20 0.26 -9.24
CA ASP A 19 4.20 1.23 -8.85
C ASP A 19 4.69 2.02 -10.05
N PHE A 20 4.37 3.31 -10.05
CA PHE A 20 4.78 4.25 -11.09
C PHE A 20 6.13 4.92 -10.77
N GLN A 21 6.77 4.57 -9.67
CA GLN A 21 8.06 5.12 -9.20
C GLN A 21 8.09 6.65 -9.19
N CYS A 22 6.96 7.25 -8.86
CA CYS A 22 6.82 8.70 -8.86
C CYS A 22 6.09 9.17 -7.61
N THR A 23 6.20 10.46 -7.31
CA THR A 23 5.45 11.13 -6.26
C THR A 23 3.99 11.33 -6.69
N VAL A 24 3.12 11.66 -5.74
CA VAL A 24 1.71 11.95 -6.03
C VAL A 24 1.55 13.19 -6.90
N GLU A 25 2.44 14.18 -6.75
CA GLU A 25 2.51 15.40 -7.59
C GLU A 25 2.80 15.03 -9.03
N HIS A 26 3.88 14.29 -9.25
CA HIS A 26 4.28 13.84 -10.58
C HIS A 26 3.16 13.02 -11.22
N TYR A 27 2.58 12.06 -10.49
CA TYR A 27 1.44 11.27 -10.98
C TYR A 27 0.25 12.14 -11.37
N ARG A 28 -0.07 13.19 -10.60
CA ARG A 28 -1.15 14.13 -10.90
C ARG A 28 -0.88 14.92 -12.18
N ASP A 29 0.33 15.49 -12.27
CA ASP A 29 0.67 16.48 -13.30
C ASP A 29 0.98 15.82 -14.65
N TRP A 30 1.54 14.61 -14.64
CA TRP A 30 1.96 13.85 -15.83
C TRP A 30 1.08 12.64 -16.13
N PHE A 31 -0.16 12.64 -15.68
CA PHE A 31 -1.07 11.49 -15.83
C PHE A 31 -1.25 11.02 -17.28
N GLU A 32 -1.24 11.93 -18.26
CA GLU A 32 -1.44 11.60 -19.67
C GLU A 32 -0.21 10.95 -20.29
N GLU A 33 0.98 11.26 -19.76
CA GLU A 33 2.27 10.74 -20.22
C GLU A 33 2.64 9.42 -19.53
N LEU A 34 1.96 9.09 -18.41
CA LEU A 34 2.23 7.85 -17.71
C LEU A 34 1.78 6.64 -18.53
N ASP A 35 2.68 5.69 -18.71
CA ASP A 35 2.33 4.38 -19.24
C ASP A 35 1.54 3.58 -18.20
N ILE A 36 0.22 3.79 -18.19
CA ILE A 36 -0.67 3.10 -17.25
C ILE A 36 -1.04 1.73 -17.82
N PRO A 37 -0.55 0.64 -17.21
CA PRO A 37 -0.64 -0.67 -17.82
C PRO A 37 -2.09 -1.13 -18.01
N ARG A 38 -2.33 -1.76 -19.16
CA ARG A 38 -3.54 -2.52 -19.40
C ARG A 38 -3.34 -3.93 -18.83
N PRO A 39 -4.19 -4.39 -17.90
CA PRO A 39 -4.00 -5.69 -17.31
C PRO A 39 -4.12 -6.81 -18.34
N ALA A 40 -3.20 -7.76 -18.36
CA ALA A 40 -3.25 -8.91 -19.24
C ALA A 40 -4.34 -9.92 -18.83
N LYS A 41 -4.67 -9.99 -17.54
CA LYS A 41 -5.61 -10.97 -16.98
C LYS A 41 -6.63 -10.33 -16.05
N CYS A 42 -7.88 -10.74 -16.16
CA CYS A 42 -8.94 -10.23 -15.30
C CYS A 42 -8.88 -10.89 -13.91
N PRO A 43 -8.76 -10.13 -12.80
CA PRO A 43 -8.75 -10.70 -11.47
C PRO A 43 -10.09 -11.31 -11.04
N HIS A 44 -11.17 -11.02 -11.76
CA HIS A 44 -12.51 -11.55 -11.43
C HIS A 44 -12.85 -12.84 -12.16
N CYS A 45 -12.60 -12.92 -13.47
CA CYS A 45 -13.00 -14.07 -14.28
C CYS A 45 -11.80 -14.81 -14.89
N GLN A 46 -10.59 -14.38 -14.60
CA GLN A 46 -9.35 -14.96 -15.10
C GLN A 46 -9.18 -14.95 -16.62
N GLY A 47 -10.09 -14.26 -17.37
CA GLY A 47 -9.97 -14.09 -18.81
C GLY A 47 -8.67 -13.39 -19.20
N ILE A 48 -8.10 -13.81 -20.32
CA ILE A 48 -6.85 -13.25 -20.85
C ILE A 48 -7.20 -12.10 -21.80
N ASP A 49 -6.52 -10.98 -21.66
CA ASP A 49 -6.66 -9.75 -22.46
C ASP A 49 -8.09 -9.27 -22.74
N PRO A 50 -9.01 -9.30 -21.74
CA PRO A 50 -10.42 -9.04 -21.98
C PRO A 50 -10.79 -7.56 -21.86
N PHE A 51 -9.81 -6.65 -21.69
CA PHE A 51 -10.04 -5.28 -21.26
C PHE A 51 -10.18 -4.27 -22.41
N ILE A 52 -11.09 -3.33 -22.20
CA ILE A 52 -11.18 -2.07 -22.95
C ILE A 52 -11.07 -0.88 -22.00
N GLY A 53 -10.62 0.26 -22.50
CA GLY A 53 -10.57 1.49 -21.72
C GLY A 53 -11.96 1.87 -21.21
N HIS A 54 -12.06 2.25 -19.94
CA HIS A 54 -13.29 2.66 -19.27
C HIS A 54 -13.14 4.02 -18.58
N GLY A 55 -12.30 4.89 -19.12
CA GLY A 55 -12.04 6.21 -18.56
C GLY A 55 -11.28 6.15 -17.23
N PHE A 56 -11.56 7.10 -16.37
CA PHE A 56 -10.98 7.23 -15.05
C PHE A 56 -12.04 7.72 -14.04
N TYR A 57 -11.72 7.70 -12.76
CA TYR A 57 -12.46 8.41 -11.72
C TYR A 57 -11.52 9.27 -10.89
N TRP A 58 -12.07 10.30 -10.31
CA TRP A 58 -11.33 11.20 -9.44
C TRP A 58 -11.21 10.66 -8.04
N ARG A 59 -10.05 10.87 -7.43
CA ARG A 59 -9.78 10.57 -6.04
C ARG A 59 -9.07 11.76 -5.38
N ARG A 60 -9.38 12.00 -4.13
CA ARG A 60 -8.78 13.08 -3.33
C ARG A 60 -8.01 12.50 -2.14
N PRO A 61 -6.80 11.98 -2.35
CA PRO A 61 -5.95 11.57 -1.26
C PRO A 61 -5.41 12.78 -0.49
N LEU A 62 -5.19 12.58 0.81
CA LEU A 62 -4.60 13.56 1.71
C LEU A 62 -3.16 13.20 2.01
N ASP A 63 -2.28 14.17 1.91
CA ASP A 63 -1.03 14.23 2.62
C ASP A 63 -1.20 15.01 3.93
N ARG A 64 -0.14 15.24 4.69
CA ARG A 64 -0.15 16.06 5.91
C ARG A 64 -0.43 17.54 5.64
N TRP A 65 -0.06 18.01 4.45
CA TRP A 65 -0.05 19.43 4.10
C TRP A 65 -1.22 19.85 3.25
N ARG A 66 -1.73 18.94 2.42
CA ARG A 66 -2.72 19.26 1.39
C ARG A 66 -3.47 18.03 0.90
N ASP A 67 -4.55 18.27 0.20
CA ASP A 67 -5.21 17.26 -0.60
C ASP A 67 -4.73 17.34 -2.06
N PHE A 68 -4.85 16.19 -2.74
CA PHE A 68 -4.56 16.08 -4.16
C PHE A 68 -5.82 15.66 -4.90
N LEU A 69 -6.04 16.19 -6.07
CA LEU A 69 -7.07 15.70 -6.98
C LEU A 69 -6.37 14.91 -8.09
N ILE A 70 -6.51 13.58 -8.05
CA ILE A 70 -5.84 12.67 -9.00
C ILE A 70 -6.83 11.81 -9.75
N ARG A 71 -6.44 11.36 -10.94
CA ARG A 71 -7.22 10.46 -11.79
C ARG A 71 -6.76 9.03 -11.58
N ILE A 72 -7.71 8.10 -11.49
CA ILE A 72 -7.43 6.66 -11.38
C ILE A 72 -7.99 5.97 -12.61
N ARG A 73 -7.11 5.38 -13.42
CA ARG A 73 -7.49 4.67 -14.65
C ARG A 73 -8.35 3.47 -14.34
N ARG A 74 -9.39 3.25 -15.18
CA ARG A 74 -10.25 2.07 -15.14
C ARG A 74 -10.23 1.33 -16.47
N TRP A 75 -10.34 0.02 -16.34
CA TRP A 75 -10.49 -0.89 -17.46
C TRP A 75 -11.76 -1.72 -17.26
N LEU A 76 -12.53 -1.92 -18.33
CA LEU A 76 -13.72 -2.77 -18.33
C LEU A 76 -13.37 -4.14 -18.92
N CYS A 77 -13.59 -5.19 -18.16
CA CYS A 77 -13.51 -6.55 -18.69
C CYS A 77 -14.73 -6.84 -19.57
N LYS A 78 -14.52 -7.15 -20.85
CA LYS A 78 -15.61 -7.50 -21.78
C LYS A 78 -16.29 -8.81 -21.43
N ALA A 79 -15.57 -9.78 -20.84
CA ALA A 79 -16.09 -11.10 -20.51
C ALA A 79 -17.04 -11.06 -19.32
N CYS A 80 -16.60 -10.52 -18.17
CA CYS A 80 -17.44 -10.51 -16.96
C CYS A 80 -18.13 -9.18 -16.66
N ARG A 81 -17.92 -8.16 -17.49
CA ARG A 81 -18.51 -6.81 -17.41
C ARG A 81 -18.17 -6.07 -16.10
N ARG A 82 -17.10 -6.47 -15.43
CA ARG A 82 -16.61 -5.78 -14.23
C ARG A 82 -15.47 -4.84 -14.56
N THR A 83 -15.38 -3.75 -13.80
CA THR A 83 -14.27 -2.79 -13.93
C THR A 83 -13.13 -3.15 -12.99
N VAL A 84 -11.91 -2.89 -13.46
CA VAL A 84 -10.67 -2.97 -12.69
C VAL A 84 -10.03 -1.60 -12.69
N SER A 85 -9.55 -1.14 -11.54
CA SER A 85 -8.85 0.12 -11.38
C SER A 85 -7.36 -0.13 -11.21
N ILE A 86 -6.52 0.69 -11.84
CA ILE A 86 -5.08 0.70 -11.60
C ILE A 86 -4.81 1.70 -10.49
N LEU A 87 -4.40 1.20 -9.35
CA LEU A 87 -4.19 2.01 -8.15
C LEU A 87 -2.68 2.25 -7.98
N PRO A 88 -2.22 3.52 -7.94
CA PRO A 88 -0.82 3.80 -7.61
C PRO A 88 -0.40 3.22 -6.25
N SER A 89 0.83 2.75 -6.14
CA SER A 89 1.38 2.09 -4.94
C SER A 89 1.39 2.99 -3.69
N PHE A 90 1.41 4.30 -3.87
CA PHE A 90 1.30 5.27 -2.77
C PHE A 90 -0.12 5.40 -2.20
N LEU A 91 -1.11 4.66 -2.73
CA LEU A 91 -2.49 4.65 -2.26
C LEU A 91 -2.89 3.28 -1.72
N LEU A 92 -3.62 3.29 -0.64
CA LEU A 92 -4.36 2.13 -0.16
C LEU A 92 -5.82 2.15 -0.65
N ARG A 93 -6.36 0.96 -0.89
CA ARG A 93 -7.77 0.80 -1.25
C ARG A 93 -8.67 1.36 -0.15
N ALA A 94 -9.64 2.19 -0.53
CA ALA A 94 -10.64 2.77 0.37
C ALA A 94 -10.04 3.60 1.54
N ARG A 95 -8.79 4.05 1.44
CA ARG A 95 -8.18 4.98 2.39
C ARG A 95 -8.06 6.37 1.77
N ARG A 96 -8.36 7.40 2.56
CA ARG A 96 -8.28 8.79 2.12
C ARG A 96 -6.84 9.31 2.15
N TYR A 97 -6.04 8.84 3.08
CA TYR A 97 -4.66 9.29 3.27
C TYR A 97 -3.69 8.53 2.39
N LEU A 98 -2.63 9.22 1.98
CA LEU A 98 -1.48 8.62 1.31
C LEU A 98 -0.80 7.59 2.22
N LEU A 99 -0.14 6.63 1.62
CA LEU A 99 0.49 5.54 2.35
C LEU A 99 1.67 6.01 3.23
N ASN A 100 2.41 7.05 2.80
CA ASN A 100 3.47 7.67 3.61
C ASN A 100 2.91 8.23 4.93
N VAL A 101 1.76 8.91 4.93
CA VAL A 101 1.12 9.41 6.15
C VAL A 101 0.73 8.27 7.09
N ILE A 102 0.17 7.19 6.52
CA ILE A 102 -0.17 6.00 7.31
C ILE A 102 1.12 5.34 7.84
N GLY A 103 2.17 5.27 7.00
CA GLY A 103 3.47 4.72 7.33
C GLY A 103 4.10 5.40 8.54
N GLN A 104 4.16 6.73 8.53
CA GLN A 104 4.69 7.51 9.65
C GLN A 104 3.96 7.24 10.97
N VAL A 105 2.62 7.15 10.92
CA VAL A 105 1.80 6.85 12.10
C VAL A 105 2.11 5.45 12.67
N VAL A 106 2.16 4.43 11.81
CA VAL A 106 2.38 3.06 12.28
C VAL A 106 3.82 2.84 12.74
N THR A 107 4.79 3.49 12.10
CA THR A 107 6.20 3.50 12.54
C THR A 107 6.32 4.13 13.93
N ALA A 108 5.82 5.34 14.13
CA ALA A 108 5.84 6.01 15.43
C ALA A 108 5.19 5.15 16.52
N ARG A 109 4.09 4.44 16.21
CA ARG A 109 3.41 3.60 17.19
C ARG A 109 4.14 2.31 17.52
N PHE A 110 4.65 1.59 16.51
CA PHE A 110 5.11 0.21 16.68
C PHE A 110 6.64 0.07 16.77
N GLU A 111 7.39 1.06 16.33
CA GLU A 111 8.85 1.08 16.44
C GLU A 111 9.33 2.09 17.47
N ASP A 112 8.78 3.32 17.44
CA ASP A 112 9.20 4.37 18.37
C ASP A 112 8.44 4.32 19.71
N ASP A 113 7.48 3.40 19.85
CA ASP A 113 6.63 3.21 21.05
C ASP A 113 5.89 4.51 21.48
N ALA A 114 5.65 5.41 20.50
CA ALA A 114 5.05 6.70 20.75
C ALA A 114 3.61 6.57 21.30
N SER A 115 3.28 7.37 22.29
CA SER A 115 1.93 7.46 22.80
C SER A 115 0.97 8.09 21.78
N TRP A 116 -0.32 7.83 21.93
CA TRP A 116 -1.33 8.41 21.03
C TRP A 116 -1.30 9.94 20.99
N GLY A 117 -1.01 10.59 22.12
CA GLY A 117 -0.87 12.03 22.20
C GLY A 117 0.35 12.55 21.42
N GLN A 118 1.49 11.86 21.53
CA GLN A 118 2.69 12.22 20.75
C GLN A 118 2.46 12.08 19.25
N ILE A 119 1.83 11.00 18.80
CA ILE A 119 1.52 10.78 17.37
C ILE A 119 0.60 11.90 16.84
N GLU A 120 -0.40 12.29 17.64
CA GLU A 120 -1.32 13.37 17.28
C GLU A 120 -0.59 14.73 17.21
N GLN A 121 0.27 15.03 18.20
CA GLN A 121 1.07 16.25 18.24
C GLN A 121 2.07 16.32 17.06
N GLN A 122 2.76 15.24 16.74
CA GLN A 122 3.64 15.20 15.55
C GLN A 122 2.87 15.50 14.25
N GLY A 123 1.58 15.15 14.22
CA GLY A 123 0.70 15.46 13.09
C GLY A 123 0.32 16.93 13.00
N THR A 124 0.26 17.67 14.12
CA THR A 124 -0.28 19.03 14.17
C THR A 124 0.78 20.13 14.06
N THR A 125 2.03 19.86 14.42
CA THR A 125 3.06 20.90 14.56
C THR A 125 3.43 21.59 13.24
N GLU A 126 3.21 20.94 12.13
CA GLU A 126 3.60 21.42 10.79
C GLU A 126 2.54 21.17 9.71
N ALA A 127 1.37 20.63 10.04
CA ALA A 127 0.36 20.22 9.08
C ALA A 127 -0.78 21.23 8.96
N ASN A 128 -1.48 21.17 7.84
CA ASN A 128 -2.77 21.81 7.71
C ASN A 128 -3.81 21.04 8.54
N ASP A 129 -4.49 21.69 9.47
CA ASP A 129 -5.45 21.06 10.39
C ASP A 129 -6.51 20.20 9.69
N ASP A 130 -6.94 20.60 8.49
CA ASP A 130 -7.90 19.85 7.68
C ASP A 130 -7.34 18.52 7.12
N CYS A 131 -6.02 18.38 7.11
CA CYS A 131 -5.32 17.21 6.59
C CYS A 131 -4.85 16.26 7.70
N VAL A 132 -4.90 16.65 8.97
CA VAL A 132 -4.46 15.82 10.10
C VAL A 132 -5.45 14.67 10.33
N PRO A 133 -4.97 13.41 10.41
CA PRO A 133 -5.86 12.30 10.73
C PRO A 133 -6.29 12.36 12.20
N SER A 134 -7.59 12.25 12.46
CA SER A 134 -8.12 12.20 13.82
C SER A 134 -7.56 10.98 14.59
N GLN A 135 -7.47 11.08 15.91
CA GLN A 135 -7.01 9.99 16.79
C GLN A 135 -7.76 8.68 16.54
N ARG A 136 -9.07 8.75 16.29
CA ARG A 136 -9.88 7.58 15.92
C ARG A 136 -9.39 6.93 14.62
N THR A 137 -9.00 7.72 13.65
CA THR A 137 -8.46 7.25 12.36
C THR A 137 -7.10 6.59 12.54
N ILE A 138 -6.21 7.21 13.30
CA ILE A 138 -4.88 6.71 13.67
C ILE A 138 -5.01 5.34 14.36
N ARG A 139 -5.81 5.25 15.42
CA ARG A 139 -6.05 4.00 16.15
C ARG A 139 -6.62 2.90 15.27
N ARG A 140 -7.50 3.24 14.32
CA ARG A 140 -8.05 2.27 13.37
C ARG A 140 -6.97 1.70 12.44
N TRP A 141 -6.04 2.53 11.97
CA TRP A 141 -4.94 2.07 11.13
C TRP A 141 -4.01 1.12 11.90
N CYS A 142 -3.59 1.51 13.07
CA CYS A 142 -2.73 0.67 13.90
C CYS A 142 -3.39 -0.67 14.24
N ARG A 143 -4.67 -0.66 14.64
CA ARG A 143 -5.41 -1.90 14.87
C ARG A 143 -5.50 -2.76 13.63
N SER A 144 -5.84 -2.17 12.47
CA SER A 144 -5.97 -2.91 11.22
C SER A 144 -4.64 -3.53 10.80
N LEU A 145 -3.51 -2.80 10.94
CA LEU A 145 -2.19 -3.34 10.67
C LEU A 145 -1.87 -4.51 11.61
N ASP A 146 -2.08 -4.35 12.91
CA ASP A 146 -1.77 -5.37 13.91
C ASP A 146 -2.59 -6.66 13.70
N GLU A 147 -3.87 -6.53 13.30
CA GLU A 147 -4.74 -7.66 12.93
C GLU A 147 -4.25 -8.41 11.67
N GLN A 148 -3.68 -7.70 10.70
CA GLN A 148 -3.18 -8.29 9.46
C GLN A 148 -1.72 -8.78 9.58
N ALA A 149 -0.95 -8.20 10.49
CA ALA A 149 0.49 -8.41 10.60
C ALA A 149 0.92 -9.88 10.68
N PRO A 150 0.27 -10.78 11.43
CA PRO A 150 0.71 -12.18 11.49
C PRO A 150 0.74 -12.87 10.13
N ARG A 151 -0.27 -12.62 9.31
CA ARG A 151 -0.37 -13.21 7.95
C ARG A 151 0.72 -12.66 7.02
N TRP A 152 0.91 -11.34 7.04
CA TRP A 152 1.89 -10.67 6.21
C TRP A 152 3.31 -11.02 6.64
N LEU A 153 3.56 -11.05 7.96
CA LEU A 153 4.84 -11.45 8.52
C LEU A 153 5.22 -12.88 8.13
N ALA A 154 4.29 -13.83 8.24
CA ALA A 154 4.54 -15.21 7.83
C ALA A 154 4.90 -15.33 6.34
N ALA A 155 4.28 -14.52 5.47
CA ALA A 155 4.60 -14.51 4.05
C ALA A 155 5.99 -13.91 3.78
N VAL A 156 6.33 -12.79 4.43
CA VAL A 156 7.66 -12.16 4.32
C VAL A 156 8.74 -13.11 4.84
N GLN A 157 8.56 -13.70 6.02
CA GLN A 157 9.52 -14.64 6.63
C GLN A 157 9.78 -15.85 5.73
N ARG A 158 8.74 -16.37 5.07
CA ARG A 158 8.91 -17.48 4.12
C ARG A 158 9.85 -17.10 2.98
N VAL A 159 9.62 -15.95 2.35
CA VAL A 159 10.49 -15.50 1.25
C VAL A 159 11.92 -15.29 1.72
N LEU A 160 12.12 -14.62 2.85
CA LEU A 160 13.45 -14.38 3.40
C LEU A 160 14.16 -15.70 3.76
N ALA A 161 13.43 -16.68 4.32
CA ALA A 161 13.97 -18.00 4.63
C ALA A 161 14.31 -18.81 3.37
N ASP A 162 13.50 -18.74 2.32
CA ASP A 162 13.74 -19.43 1.05
C ASP A 162 15.01 -18.91 0.34
N HIS A 163 15.47 -17.71 0.72
CA HIS A 163 16.69 -17.08 0.18
C HIS A 163 17.85 -16.99 1.19
N ASP A 164 17.81 -17.76 2.27
CA ASP A 164 18.84 -17.81 3.33
C ASP A 164 19.19 -16.43 3.93
N VAL A 165 18.24 -15.49 3.89
CA VAL A 165 18.42 -14.18 4.51
C VAL A 165 18.36 -14.34 6.02
N ALA A 166 19.43 -13.95 6.72
CA ALA A 166 19.47 -13.98 8.17
C ALA A 166 18.31 -13.15 8.73
N LEU A 167 17.40 -13.81 9.45
CA LEU A 167 16.28 -13.15 10.12
C LEU A 167 16.73 -12.81 11.54
N PRO A 168 16.97 -11.53 11.89
CA PRO A 168 17.31 -11.14 13.28
C PRO A 168 16.24 -11.56 14.29
N LEU A 169 15.02 -11.81 13.83
CA LEU A 169 13.91 -12.33 14.64
C LEU A 169 14.11 -13.79 15.08
N LEU A 170 15.06 -14.51 14.48
CA LEU A 170 15.38 -15.92 14.81
C LEU A 170 16.71 -16.06 15.58
N ASP A 171 17.37 -14.95 15.90
CA ASP A 171 18.56 -14.99 16.73
C ASP A 171 18.16 -15.20 18.21
N PRO A 172 18.28 -16.43 18.74
CA PRO A 172 17.89 -16.71 20.12
C PRO A 172 18.86 -16.14 21.16
N LEU A 173 19.97 -15.57 20.73
CA LEU A 173 21.04 -15.02 21.57
C LEU A 173 21.27 -13.53 21.30
N GLY A 174 20.59 -12.95 20.30
CA GLY A 174 20.79 -11.57 19.89
C GLY A 174 20.17 -10.59 20.90
N GLU A 175 20.89 -9.55 21.21
CA GLU A 175 20.38 -8.34 21.85
C GLU A 175 19.42 -7.56 20.92
N ALA A 176 18.97 -8.19 19.84
CA ALA A 176 18.03 -7.63 18.90
C ALA A 176 16.74 -7.29 19.63
N THR A 177 16.32 -6.05 19.50
CA THR A 177 15.08 -5.52 20.06
C THR A 177 13.93 -6.38 19.53
N VAL A 178 13.48 -7.33 20.33
CA VAL A 178 12.33 -8.18 19.98
C VAL A 178 11.13 -7.24 19.83
N ALA A 179 10.58 -7.17 18.63
CA ALA A 179 9.38 -6.38 18.42
C ALA A 179 8.27 -6.86 19.36
N ARG A 180 7.71 -5.95 20.14
CA ARG A 180 6.69 -6.26 21.15
C ARG A 180 5.36 -6.68 20.56
N THR A 181 5.15 -6.43 19.26
CA THR A 181 3.90 -6.70 18.56
C THR A 181 4.18 -7.32 17.20
N SER A 182 3.19 -8.04 16.64
CA SER A 182 3.28 -8.58 15.28
C SER A 182 3.42 -7.47 14.24
N ALA A 183 2.82 -6.30 14.47
CA ALA A 183 2.97 -5.16 13.59
C ALA A 183 4.41 -4.61 13.58
N GLY A 184 5.04 -4.46 14.74
CA GLY A 184 6.45 -4.06 14.82
C GLY A 184 7.38 -5.07 14.16
N ALA A 185 7.15 -6.38 14.39
CA ALA A 185 7.90 -7.45 13.71
C ALA A 185 7.72 -7.39 12.19
N LEU A 186 6.52 -7.10 11.71
CA LEU A 186 6.25 -6.95 10.27
C LEU A 186 7.00 -5.75 9.67
N LEU A 187 7.02 -4.60 10.36
CA LEU A 187 7.74 -3.41 9.90
C LEU A 187 9.24 -3.69 9.76
N HIS A 188 9.81 -4.39 10.75
CA HIS A 188 11.21 -4.81 10.71
C HIS A 188 11.48 -5.79 9.56
N ALA A 189 10.66 -6.83 9.41
CA ALA A 189 10.76 -7.78 8.31
C ALA A 189 10.58 -7.12 6.93
N ALA A 190 9.73 -6.09 6.82
CA ALA A 190 9.56 -5.31 5.61
C ALA A 190 10.83 -4.54 5.22
N THR A 191 11.58 -4.03 6.21
CA THR A 191 12.88 -3.40 5.98
C THR A 191 13.88 -4.41 5.41
N GLN A 192 13.94 -5.61 5.98
CA GLN A 192 14.81 -6.69 5.49
C GLN A 192 14.43 -7.16 4.09
N LEU A 193 13.12 -7.32 3.84
CA LEU A 193 12.62 -7.71 2.52
C LEU A 193 12.98 -6.66 1.46
N LEU A 194 12.85 -5.37 1.78
CA LEU A 194 13.23 -4.29 0.87
C LEU A 194 14.76 -4.28 0.64
N ALA A 195 15.55 -4.45 1.69
CA ALA A 195 17.01 -4.50 1.58
C ALA A 195 17.45 -5.67 0.70
N TRP A 196 16.91 -6.86 0.94
CA TRP A 196 17.16 -8.03 0.12
C TRP A 196 16.74 -7.81 -1.35
N ALA A 197 15.54 -7.28 -1.58
CA ALA A 197 15.04 -7.03 -2.93
C ALA A 197 15.91 -6.04 -3.72
N LYS A 198 16.58 -5.10 -3.05
CA LYS A 198 17.52 -4.16 -3.69
C LYS A 198 18.82 -4.81 -4.14
N THR A 199 19.26 -5.85 -3.47
CA THR A 199 20.58 -6.45 -3.68
C THR A 199 20.53 -7.76 -4.46
N GLU A 200 19.48 -8.56 -4.26
CA GLU A 200 19.41 -9.95 -4.68
C GLU A 200 18.35 -10.23 -5.75
N TRP A 201 17.56 -9.20 -6.12
CA TRP A 201 16.57 -9.41 -7.16
C TRP A 201 17.26 -9.48 -8.52
N ASP A 202 17.23 -10.66 -9.14
CA ASP A 202 17.95 -10.98 -10.41
C ASP A 202 17.47 -10.15 -11.62
N ASP A 203 16.32 -9.50 -11.52
CA ASP A 203 15.81 -8.61 -12.54
C ASP A 203 16.43 -7.23 -12.39
N LEU A 204 17.38 -6.89 -13.26
CA LEU A 204 18.08 -5.61 -13.27
C LEU A 204 17.12 -4.40 -13.38
N GLU A 205 16.01 -4.54 -14.09
CA GLU A 205 15.01 -3.47 -14.19
C GLU A 205 14.26 -3.31 -12.86
N ALA A 206 13.84 -4.42 -12.24
CA ALA A 206 13.17 -4.38 -10.94
C ALA A 206 14.09 -3.87 -9.82
N SER A 207 15.36 -4.28 -9.82
CA SER A 207 16.36 -3.80 -8.86
C SER A 207 16.65 -2.32 -9.03
N ALA A 208 16.82 -1.84 -10.27
CA ALA A 208 16.99 -0.42 -10.58
C ALA A 208 15.76 0.40 -10.13
N ALA A 209 14.58 -0.16 -10.32
CA ALA A 209 13.31 0.43 -9.88
C ALA A 209 13.21 0.65 -8.37
N LEU A 210 13.89 -0.18 -7.58
CA LEU A 210 13.90 -0.12 -6.12
C LEU A 210 15.06 0.71 -5.56
N ALA A 211 16.03 1.10 -6.39
CA ALA A 211 17.24 1.78 -5.94
C ALA A 211 16.94 3.04 -5.11
N ASP A 212 15.94 3.82 -5.55
CA ASP A 212 15.54 5.07 -4.91
C ASP A 212 14.63 4.91 -3.68
N TYR A 213 14.19 3.68 -3.36
CA TYR A 213 13.34 3.46 -2.19
C TYR A 213 14.14 3.62 -0.90
N GLY A 214 13.70 4.56 -0.05
CA GLY A 214 14.19 4.73 1.32
C GLY A 214 13.43 3.86 2.33
N LEU A 215 13.80 3.97 3.61
CA LEU A 215 13.08 3.30 4.70
C LEU A 215 11.61 3.72 4.78
N ASP A 216 11.29 4.96 4.41
CA ASP A 216 9.94 5.49 4.37
C ASP A 216 9.06 4.80 3.31
N ASP A 217 9.68 4.22 2.29
CA ASP A 217 8.99 3.50 1.21
C ASP A 217 8.77 2.01 1.51
N ARG A 218 9.29 1.47 2.62
CA ARG A 218 9.17 0.04 2.96
C ARG A 218 7.71 -0.46 2.99
N LEU A 219 6.78 0.37 3.48
CA LEU A 219 5.35 0.01 3.46
C LEU A 219 4.75 0.09 2.07
N ARG A 220 5.23 1.01 1.23
CA ARG A 220 4.86 1.10 -0.18
C ARG A 220 5.32 -0.15 -0.92
N PHE A 221 6.57 -0.54 -0.72
CA PHE A 221 7.12 -1.78 -1.25
C PHE A 221 6.36 -3.00 -0.74
N LEU A 222 6.21 -3.13 0.58
CA LEU A 222 5.48 -4.24 1.20
C LEU A 222 4.04 -4.34 0.66
N TRP A 223 3.35 -3.21 0.51
CA TRP A 223 2.00 -3.18 -0.04
C TRP A 223 1.96 -3.67 -1.48
N HIS A 224 2.82 -3.17 -2.35
CA HIS A 224 2.90 -3.58 -3.75
C HIS A 224 3.25 -5.07 -3.88
N TRP A 225 4.31 -5.50 -3.20
CA TRP A 225 4.75 -6.89 -3.16
C TRP A 225 3.63 -7.82 -2.66
N GLY A 226 2.99 -7.49 -1.57
CA GLY A 226 1.94 -8.34 -0.98
C GLY A 226 0.69 -8.45 -1.85
N GLN A 227 0.38 -7.44 -2.66
CA GLN A 227 -0.69 -7.55 -3.66
C GLN A 227 -0.34 -8.58 -4.73
N ALA A 228 0.90 -8.63 -5.20
CA ALA A 228 1.39 -9.65 -6.13
C ALA A 228 1.33 -11.06 -5.50
N GLN A 229 1.55 -11.19 -4.18
CA GLN A 229 1.41 -12.43 -3.40
C GLN A 229 -0.04 -12.77 -3.03
N GLY A 230 -1.02 -11.95 -3.38
CA GLY A 230 -2.43 -12.17 -3.05
C GLY A 230 -2.75 -12.03 -1.56
N LEU A 231 -1.95 -11.27 -0.80
CA LEU A 231 -2.14 -11.11 0.65
C LEU A 231 -3.35 -10.24 1.02
N GLY A 232 -3.88 -9.49 0.07
CA GLY A 232 -5.09 -8.71 0.28
C GLY A 232 -4.82 -7.37 0.99
N ARG A 233 -5.54 -7.08 2.09
CA ARG A 233 -5.49 -5.79 2.77
C ARG A 233 -4.30 -5.72 3.74
N LEU A 234 -3.56 -4.60 3.73
CA LEU A 234 -2.47 -4.35 4.69
C LEU A 234 -2.98 -3.55 5.91
N VAL A 235 -3.75 -2.47 5.68
CA VAL A 235 -4.27 -1.56 6.72
C VAL A 235 -5.76 -1.31 6.54
#